data_f824b5eb016f1e07c17b46a25a97a6fe
#
_entry.id   f824b5eb016f1e07c17b46a25a97a6fe
#
_cell.length_a   1.000
_cell.length_b   1.000
_cell.length_c   1.000
_cell.angle_alpha   90.00
_cell.angle_beta   90.00
_cell.angle_gamma   90.00
#
_symmetry.space_group_name_H-M   'P 1'
#
loop_
_entity.id
_entity.type
_entity.pdbx_description
1 polymer ?
#
loop_
_entity_poly.entity_id
_entity_poly.type
_entity_poly.pdbx_seq_one_letter_code
_entity_poly.pdbx_strand_id
1 'polypeptide(L)'
;PMVQLLLSRVYLYMEQWEKAATYANNVIQNGNFRLLDLKTIDFNPDSPSYINYHSYTNSPEVIWVYGNMNDFTNYVYNASSGKENRPFFRASEELMKSFDETAGDLRKDRYIIRSSYEITNANNEVEAMPSAFGKVNVSSSRYYQPRGGTGIFSRSFRLSEAYLNFCEANAMLNKAGNANAGTEALRLLNELRTYRFPSDYQEKNISDPDELITFIHDERRRELCFEDHRWFDLRRWGMKEIKHTWFPDATSTIFYTLQENDPGYTLPLPPDALELNNLLEQNPLAPSPRNGSLT
;
A
#
# COMPACT_ATOMS: atom_id res chain seq x y z
N PRO A 1 7.80 18.53 -9.21
CA PRO A 1 6.96 17.85 -8.22
C PRO A 1 7.51 16.48 -7.82
N MET A 2 7.88 15.59 -8.75
CA MET A 2 8.39 14.24 -8.44
C MET A 2 9.59 14.26 -7.51
N VAL A 3 10.61 15.06 -7.80
CA VAL A 3 11.81 15.19 -6.95
C VAL A 3 11.44 15.70 -5.55
N GLN A 4 10.50 16.64 -5.45
CA GLN A 4 10.05 17.14 -4.16
C GLN A 4 9.28 16.09 -3.37
N LEU A 5 8.42 15.30 -4.03
CA LEU A 5 7.75 14.18 -3.36
C LEU A 5 8.76 13.13 -2.85
N LEU A 6 9.76 12.80 -3.68
CA LEU A 6 10.83 11.90 -3.27
C LEU A 6 11.62 12.46 -2.07
N LEU A 7 11.96 13.75 -2.09
CA LEU A 7 12.62 14.40 -0.97
C LEU A 7 11.76 14.40 0.30
N SER A 8 10.45 14.61 0.19
CA SER A 8 9.56 14.52 1.34
C SER A 8 9.58 13.11 1.95
N ARG A 9 9.58 12.05 1.14
CA ARG A 9 9.70 10.66 1.58
C ARG A 9 11.05 10.40 2.26
N VAL A 10 12.15 10.86 1.65
CA VAL A 10 13.51 10.70 2.23
C VAL A 10 13.58 11.37 3.59
N TYR A 11 13.15 12.62 3.71
CA TYR A 11 13.18 13.35 4.97
C TYR A 11 12.22 12.77 6.02
N LEU A 12 11.07 12.23 5.59
CA LEU A 12 10.17 11.49 6.47
C LEU A 12 10.88 10.27 7.08
N TYR A 13 11.61 9.50 6.27
CA TYR A 13 12.36 8.32 6.72
C TYR A 13 13.59 8.69 7.57
N MET A 14 14.12 9.89 7.42
CA MET A 14 15.19 10.46 8.24
C MET A 14 14.67 11.15 9.51
N GLU A 15 13.36 11.16 9.76
CA GLU A 15 12.70 11.85 10.87
C GLU A 15 12.98 13.36 10.91
N GLN A 16 13.27 13.95 9.73
CA GLN A 16 13.45 15.40 9.58
C GLN A 16 12.10 16.03 9.22
N TRP A 17 11.24 16.14 10.24
CA TRP A 17 9.81 16.42 10.07
C TRP A 17 9.53 17.74 9.37
N GLU A 18 10.23 18.84 9.72
CA GLU A 18 10.03 20.15 9.09
C GLU A 18 10.33 20.11 7.59
N LYS A 19 11.41 19.42 7.20
CA LYS A 19 11.77 19.29 5.79
C LYS A 19 10.78 18.38 5.06
N ALA A 20 10.40 17.26 5.68
CA ALA A 20 9.40 16.37 5.11
C ALA A 20 8.09 17.10 4.83
N ALA A 21 7.59 17.87 5.79
CA ALA A 21 6.40 18.70 5.66
C ALA A 21 6.56 19.77 4.57
N THR A 22 7.69 20.48 4.54
CA THR A 22 7.97 21.51 3.54
C THR A 22 7.94 20.98 2.12
N TYR A 23 8.66 19.89 1.86
CA TYR A 23 8.71 19.30 0.52
C TYR A 23 7.37 18.68 0.10
N ALA A 24 6.63 18.06 1.03
CA ALA A 24 5.29 17.58 0.78
C ALA A 24 4.32 18.72 0.43
N ASN A 25 4.35 19.81 1.19
CA ASN A 25 3.52 20.98 0.94
C ASN A 25 3.79 21.61 -0.43
N ASN A 26 5.06 21.68 -0.85
CA ASN A 26 5.42 22.18 -2.18
C ASN A 26 4.79 21.36 -3.32
N VAL A 27 4.58 20.05 -3.11
CA VAL A 27 3.88 19.19 -4.07
C VAL A 27 2.38 19.49 -4.05
N ILE A 28 1.79 19.62 -2.85
CA ILE A 28 0.35 19.88 -2.67
C ILE A 28 -0.01 21.24 -3.29
N GLN A 29 0.80 22.26 -3.06
CA GLN A 29 0.55 23.63 -3.55
C GLN A 29 0.89 23.82 -5.04
N ASN A 30 1.43 22.81 -5.72
CA ASN A 30 1.84 22.95 -7.13
C ASN A 30 0.66 23.24 -8.08
N GLY A 31 -0.55 22.80 -7.72
CA GLY A 31 -1.78 23.06 -8.47
C GLY A 31 -1.98 22.27 -9.78
N ASN A 32 -0.96 21.56 -10.26
CA ASN A 32 -1.06 20.75 -11.48
C ASN A 32 -1.69 19.37 -11.25
N PHE A 33 -1.79 18.98 -10.00
CA PHE A 33 -2.33 17.68 -9.58
C PHE A 33 -3.48 17.91 -8.60
N ARG A 34 -4.41 16.98 -8.57
CA ARG A 34 -5.56 17.02 -7.67
C ARG A 34 -5.91 15.61 -7.20
N LEU A 35 -6.51 15.52 -6.04
CA LEU A 35 -6.98 14.26 -5.50
C LEU A 35 -8.05 13.65 -6.40
N LEU A 36 -7.95 12.36 -6.61
CA LEU A 36 -8.92 11.58 -7.35
C LEU A 36 -10.15 11.36 -6.48
N ASP A 37 -11.30 11.82 -6.95
CA ASP A 37 -12.55 11.64 -6.22
C ASP A 37 -13.15 10.27 -6.47
N LEU A 38 -13.07 9.40 -5.47
CA LEU A 38 -13.58 8.03 -5.56
C LEU A 38 -15.10 7.93 -5.73
N LYS A 39 -15.84 8.98 -5.45
CA LYS A 39 -17.28 9.02 -5.69
C LYS A 39 -17.63 9.04 -7.19
N THR A 40 -16.69 9.51 -8.01
CA THR A 40 -16.90 9.72 -9.45
C THR A 40 -16.32 8.62 -10.32
N ILE A 41 -15.62 7.65 -9.72
CA ILE A 41 -14.97 6.57 -10.48
C ILE A 41 -15.97 5.46 -10.78
N ASP A 42 -15.90 4.95 -12.00
CA ASP A 42 -16.55 3.70 -12.36
C ASP A 42 -15.68 2.50 -11.90
N PHE A 43 -16.34 1.51 -11.31
CA PHE A 43 -15.69 0.28 -10.81
C PHE A 43 -15.58 -0.82 -11.83
N ASN A 44 -16.40 -0.76 -12.87
CA ASN A 44 -16.31 -1.76 -13.91
C ASN A 44 -15.00 -1.54 -14.70
N PRO A 45 -14.02 -2.44 -14.61
CA PRO A 45 -12.75 -2.30 -15.34
C PRO A 45 -12.94 -2.25 -16.86
N ASP A 46 -14.07 -2.72 -17.35
CA ASP A 46 -14.41 -2.70 -18.77
C ASP A 46 -15.08 -1.40 -19.22
N SER A 47 -15.43 -0.54 -18.27
CA SER A 47 -16.00 0.78 -18.56
C SER A 47 -14.95 1.74 -19.15
N PRO A 48 -15.34 2.58 -20.14
CA PRO A 48 -14.48 3.65 -20.65
C PRO A 48 -14.06 4.68 -19.59
N SER A 49 -14.86 4.83 -18.53
CA SER A 49 -14.63 5.78 -17.44
C SER A 49 -13.84 5.19 -16.27
N TYR A 50 -13.45 3.93 -16.34
CA TYR A 50 -12.58 3.33 -15.33
C TYR A 50 -11.24 4.03 -15.26
N ILE A 51 -10.81 4.39 -14.05
CA ILE A 51 -9.54 5.05 -13.78
C ILE A 51 -8.61 4.09 -13.07
N ASN A 52 -7.44 3.85 -13.68
CA ASN A 52 -6.36 3.14 -13.03
C ASN A 52 -5.49 4.10 -12.22
N TYR A 53 -5.21 3.77 -10.97
CA TYR A 53 -4.43 4.61 -10.05
C TYR A 53 -2.99 4.87 -10.49
N HIS A 54 -2.43 4.02 -11.33
CA HIS A 54 -1.08 4.14 -11.88
C HIS A 54 -1.07 4.64 -13.31
N SER A 55 -2.18 5.15 -13.81
CA SER A 55 -2.27 5.72 -15.16
C SER A 55 -2.00 7.21 -15.14
N TYR A 56 -0.96 7.64 -15.86
CA TYR A 56 -0.67 9.07 -16.02
C TYR A 56 -1.64 9.77 -16.99
N THR A 57 -2.42 9.02 -17.75
CA THR A 57 -3.32 9.59 -18.77
C THR A 57 -4.68 9.99 -18.20
N ASN A 58 -5.16 9.32 -17.18
CA ASN A 58 -6.50 9.53 -16.66
C ASN A 58 -6.60 9.66 -15.13
N SER A 59 -5.51 9.43 -14.39
CA SER A 59 -5.50 9.69 -12.95
C SER A 59 -4.94 11.08 -12.65
N PRO A 60 -5.72 12.00 -12.07
CA PRO A 60 -5.28 13.35 -11.76
C PRO A 60 -4.25 13.43 -10.62
N GLU A 61 -4.06 12.33 -9.88
CA GLU A 61 -3.09 12.26 -8.77
C GLU A 61 -1.69 11.90 -9.23
N VAL A 62 -1.54 11.28 -10.39
CA VAL A 62 -0.24 10.72 -10.82
C VAL A 62 0.72 11.83 -11.21
N ILE A 63 1.83 11.90 -10.49
CA ILE A 63 2.91 12.87 -10.69
C ILE A 63 4.00 12.27 -11.58
N TRP A 64 4.31 11.00 -11.38
CA TRP A 64 5.31 10.26 -12.11
C TRP A 64 5.02 8.76 -12.05
N VAL A 65 5.40 8.05 -13.10
CA VAL A 65 5.22 6.60 -13.21
C VAL A 65 6.53 5.92 -13.58
N TYR A 66 6.69 4.68 -13.12
CA TYR A 66 7.86 3.87 -13.42
C TYR A 66 7.56 2.38 -13.28
N GLY A 67 8.50 1.55 -13.70
CA GLY A 67 8.35 0.10 -13.67
C GLY A 67 7.59 -0.45 -14.87
N ASN A 68 7.54 -1.77 -14.96
CA ASN A 68 6.83 -2.48 -16.00
C ASN A 68 5.54 -3.07 -15.42
N MET A 69 4.44 -2.99 -16.15
CA MET A 69 3.17 -3.60 -15.73
C MET A 69 3.30 -5.11 -15.48
N ASN A 70 4.17 -5.80 -16.21
CA ASN A 70 4.44 -7.22 -16.01
C ASN A 70 5.03 -7.54 -14.63
N ASP A 71 5.77 -6.61 -14.01
CA ASP A 71 6.30 -6.81 -12.67
C ASP A 71 5.15 -7.01 -11.67
N PHE A 72 4.12 -6.18 -11.77
CA PHE A 72 2.94 -6.29 -10.94
C PHE A 72 2.13 -7.56 -11.23
N THR A 73 1.96 -7.88 -12.52
CA THR A 73 1.25 -9.08 -12.96
C THR A 73 1.91 -10.35 -12.43
N ASN A 74 3.23 -10.41 -12.49
CA ASN A 74 3.98 -11.58 -12.04
C ASN A 74 3.86 -11.81 -10.53
N TYR A 75 3.77 -10.75 -9.72
CA TYR A 75 3.67 -10.88 -8.26
C TYR A 75 2.23 -11.12 -7.77
N VAL A 76 1.25 -10.57 -8.44
CA VAL A 76 -0.14 -10.58 -7.95
C VAL A 76 -0.99 -11.62 -8.69
N TYR A 77 -0.77 -11.83 -10.00
CA TYR A 77 -1.63 -12.66 -10.84
C TYR A 77 -0.99 -13.94 -11.35
N ASN A 78 0.35 -13.99 -11.49
CA ASN A 78 1.00 -15.15 -12.08
C ASN A 78 1.45 -16.15 -11.02
N ALA A 79 0.50 -16.92 -10.53
CA ALA A 79 0.79 -18.18 -9.86
C ALA A 79 0.70 -19.36 -10.83
N SER A 80 0.83 -19.15 -12.12
CA SER A 80 0.64 -20.17 -13.12
C SER A 80 1.91 -20.95 -13.41
N SER A 81 2.32 -21.80 -12.49
CA SER A 81 3.11 -22.97 -12.86
C SER A 81 2.44 -24.21 -12.31
N GLY A 82 1.33 -24.63 -12.93
CA GLY A 82 0.65 -25.86 -12.53
C GLY A 82 -0.88 -25.73 -12.53
N LYS A 83 -1.55 -26.73 -12.00
CA LYS A 83 -3.00 -26.88 -11.96
C LYS A 83 -3.76 -25.85 -11.09
N GLU A 84 -3.04 -24.91 -10.49
CA GLU A 84 -3.61 -23.98 -9.52
C GLU A 84 -3.22 -22.53 -9.87
N ASN A 85 -4.18 -21.77 -10.37
CA ASN A 85 -4.05 -20.32 -10.58
C ASN A 85 -4.23 -19.59 -9.25
N ARG A 86 -3.26 -19.64 -8.35
CA ARG A 86 -3.31 -18.94 -7.07
C ARG A 86 -2.55 -17.61 -7.16
N PRO A 87 -3.12 -16.48 -6.73
CA PRO A 87 -2.34 -15.27 -6.55
C PRO A 87 -1.34 -15.49 -5.40
N PHE A 88 -0.06 -15.15 -5.63
CA PHE A 88 0.97 -15.25 -4.58
C PHE A 88 0.68 -14.34 -3.40
N PHE A 89 0.17 -13.15 -3.68
CA PHE A 89 -0.10 -12.14 -2.68
C PHE A 89 -1.54 -11.68 -2.77
N ARG A 90 -2.20 -11.65 -1.64
CA ARG A 90 -3.55 -11.12 -1.49
C ARG A 90 -3.59 -10.14 -0.32
N ALA A 91 -4.66 -9.36 -0.24
CA ALA A 91 -4.89 -8.49 0.90
C ALA A 91 -4.92 -9.33 2.18
N SER A 92 -4.16 -8.91 3.20
CA SER A 92 -4.21 -9.55 4.51
C SER A 92 -5.58 -9.31 5.15
N GLU A 93 -5.99 -10.23 6.02
CA GLU A 93 -7.22 -10.08 6.80
C GLU A 93 -7.23 -8.78 7.61
N GLU A 94 -6.08 -8.42 8.17
CA GLU A 94 -5.91 -7.18 8.92
C GLU A 94 -6.15 -5.93 8.05
N LEU A 95 -5.66 -5.92 6.80
CA LEU A 95 -5.95 -4.83 5.87
C LEU A 95 -7.46 -4.77 5.54
N MET A 96 -8.07 -5.90 5.24
CA MET A 96 -9.50 -5.95 4.93
C MET A 96 -10.34 -5.50 6.12
N LYS A 97 -10.00 -5.95 7.32
CA LYS A 97 -10.64 -5.53 8.56
C LYS A 97 -10.52 -4.03 8.80
N SER A 98 -9.36 -3.43 8.49
CA SER A 98 -9.17 -1.98 8.64
C SER A 98 -10.12 -1.15 7.77
N PHE A 99 -10.53 -1.67 6.62
CA PHE A 99 -11.58 -1.06 5.80
C PHE A 99 -12.97 -1.31 6.39
N ASP A 100 -13.24 -2.51 6.92
CA ASP A 100 -14.55 -2.86 7.51
C ASP A 100 -14.85 -2.04 8.76
N GLU A 101 -13.83 -1.76 9.56
CA GLU A 101 -13.94 -0.92 10.75
C GLU A 101 -14.08 0.58 10.44
N THR A 102 -13.90 0.96 9.18
CA THR A 102 -14.03 2.35 8.73
C THR A 102 -15.28 2.52 7.88
N ALA A 103 -16.41 2.75 8.53
CA ALA A 103 -17.69 2.85 7.85
C ALA A 103 -17.69 3.90 6.73
N GLY A 104 -18.18 3.51 5.55
CA GLY A 104 -18.29 4.37 4.38
C GLY A 104 -16.99 4.56 3.59
N ASP A 105 -15.89 3.88 3.93
CA ASP A 105 -14.65 3.96 3.16
C ASP A 105 -14.82 3.34 1.76
N LEU A 106 -14.81 4.18 0.73
CA LEU A 106 -15.00 3.74 -0.65
C LEU A 106 -13.82 2.93 -1.18
N ARG A 107 -12.65 3.03 -0.57
CA ARG A 107 -11.42 2.35 -1.03
C ARG A 107 -11.54 0.84 -0.98
N LYS A 108 -12.30 0.29 -0.02
CA LYS A 108 -12.53 -1.15 0.05
C LYS A 108 -13.04 -1.73 -1.26
N ASP A 109 -13.99 -1.04 -1.87
CA ASP A 109 -14.62 -1.50 -3.10
C ASP A 109 -13.90 -0.99 -4.36
N ARG A 110 -13.13 0.11 -4.24
CA ARG A 110 -12.51 0.80 -5.36
C ARG A 110 -11.03 0.48 -5.54
N TYR A 111 -10.33 0.18 -4.45
CA TYR A 111 -8.92 -0.21 -4.49
C TYR A 111 -8.74 -1.72 -4.56
N ILE A 112 -9.58 -2.48 -3.85
CA ILE A 112 -9.36 -3.90 -3.68
C ILE A 112 -10.07 -4.67 -4.77
N ILE A 113 -9.29 -5.21 -5.68
CA ILE A 113 -9.77 -6.09 -6.73
C ILE A 113 -10.14 -7.43 -6.10
N ARG A 114 -11.36 -7.87 -6.34
CA ARG A 114 -11.87 -9.15 -5.89
C ARG A 114 -12.03 -10.08 -7.07
N SER A 115 -11.57 -11.30 -6.92
CA SER A 115 -11.73 -12.36 -7.89
C SER A 115 -11.87 -13.69 -7.16
N SER A 116 -12.13 -14.75 -7.90
CA SER A 116 -12.00 -16.12 -7.41
C SER A 116 -10.87 -16.81 -8.16
N TYR A 117 -10.21 -17.72 -7.49
CA TYR A 117 -9.30 -18.68 -8.11
C TYR A 117 -9.75 -20.08 -7.75
N GLU A 118 -9.41 -21.03 -8.61
CA GLU A 118 -9.79 -22.43 -8.41
C GLU A 118 -8.63 -23.19 -7.76
N ILE A 119 -8.97 -23.98 -6.77
CA ILE A 119 -8.05 -24.96 -6.18
C ILE A 119 -8.63 -26.36 -6.33
N THR A 120 -7.76 -27.33 -6.50
CA THR A 120 -8.16 -28.74 -6.45
C THR A 120 -7.90 -29.25 -5.04
N ASN A 121 -8.95 -29.67 -4.35
CA ASN A 121 -8.84 -30.23 -3.00
C ASN A 121 -8.24 -31.65 -3.01
N ALA A 122 -8.04 -32.23 -1.83
CA ALA A 122 -7.47 -33.57 -1.69
C ALA A 122 -8.34 -34.68 -2.34
N ASN A 123 -9.61 -34.41 -2.61
CA ASN A 123 -10.55 -35.33 -3.27
C ASN A 123 -10.58 -35.17 -4.81
N ASN A 124 -9.69 -34.36 -5.40
CA ASN A 124 -9.70 -33.95 -6.80
C ASN A 124 -10.94 -33.12 -7.23
N GLU A 125 -11.63 -32.48 -6.29
CA GLU A 125 -12.73 -31.59 -6.59
C GLU A 125 -12.20 -30.16 -6.76
N VAL A 126 -12.78 -29.41 -7.70
CA VAL A 126 -12.42 -28.01 -7.96
C VAL A 126 -13.27 -27.10 -7.09
N GLU A 127 -12.66 -26.32 -6.26
CA GLU A 127 -13.30 -25.33 -5.39
C GLU A 127 -12.90 -23.91 -5.77
N ALA A 128 -13.88 -23.01 -5.83
CA ALA A 128 -13.63 -21.58 -6.05
C ALA A 128 -13.34 -20.89 -4.72
N MET A 129 -12.15 -20.32 -4.60
CA MET A 129 -11.72 -19.58 -3.42
C MET A 129 -11.80 -18.07 -3.67
N PRO A 130 -12.58 -17.32 -2.90
CA PRO A 130 -12.60 -15.87 -3.02
C PRO A 130 -11.25 -15.27 -2.61
N SER A 131 -10.82 -14.29 -3.33
CA SER A 131 -9.57 -13.58 -3.04
C SER A 131 -9.73 -12.08 -3.24
N ALA A 132 -9.03 -11.31 -2.41
CA ALA A 132 -8.94 -9.87 -2.51
C ALA A 132 -7.47 -9.49 -2.73
N PHE A 133 -7.14 -8.86 -3.87
CA PHE A 133 -5.78 -8.56 -4.23
C PHE A 133 -5.65 -7.31 -5.09
N GLY A 134 -4.62 -6.54 -4.81
CA GLY A 134 -4.15 -5.45 -5.66
C GLY A 134 -5.11 -4.30 -5.90
N LYS A 135 -4.56 -3.25 -6.44
CA LYS A 135 -5.26 -2.04 -6.90
C LYS A 135 -5.40 -1.96 -8.41
N VAL A 136 -4.69 -2.79 -9.14
CA VAL A 136 -4.63 -2.75 -10.59
C VAL A 136 -5.26 -4.01 -11.14
N ASN A 137 -6.37 -3.88 -11.85
CA ASN A 137 -6.96 -4.98 -12.57
C ASN A 137 -6.18 -5.21 -13.87
N VAL A 138 -5.36 -6.25 -13.89
CA VAL A 138 -4.57 -6.64 -15.07
C VAL A 138 -5.26 -7.72 -15.91
N SER A 139 -6.38 -8.26 -15.44
CA SER A 139 -7.11 -9.32 -16.14
C SER A 139 -8.05 -8.78 -17.22
N SER A 140 -8.35 -7.49 -17.23
CA SER A 140 -9.20 -6.94 -18.27
C SER A 140 -8.43 -6.84 -19.60
N SER A 141 -9.08 -7.22 -20.69
CA SER A 141 -8.52 -7.17 -22.05
C SER A 141 -8.01 -5.77 -22.46
N ARG A 142 -8.49 -4.72 -21.81
CA ARG A 142 -8.03 -3.33 -22.03
C ARG A 142 -6.65 -3.05 -21.48
N TYR A 143 -6.24 -3.74 -20.43
CA TYR A 143 -4.94 -3.55 -19.78
C TYR A 143 -3.86 -4.43 -20.41
N TYR A 144 -4.25 -5.52 -21.02
CA TYR A 144 -3.35 -6.48 -21.64
C TYR A 144 -2.90 -6.11 -23.07
N GLN A 145 -3.22 -4.91 -23.54
CA GLN A 145 -2.79 -4.47 -24.86
C GLN A 145 -1.31 -4.06 -24.83
N PRO A 146 -0.39 -4.86 -25.36
CA PRO A 146 1.04 -4.52 -25.40
C PRO A 146 1.38 -3.40 -26.39
N ARG A 147 0.36 -2.75 -26.95
CA ARG A 147 0.55 -1.70 -27.95
C ARG A 147 0.46 -0.33 -27.27
N GLY A 148 1.63 0.18 -26.97
CA GLY A 148 1.96 1.60 -26.95
C GLY A 148 0.94 2.51 -26.31
N GLY A 149 0.77 2.49 -25.00
CA GLY A 149 0.23 3.67 -24.39
C GLY A 149 -1.10 3.56 -23.66
N THR A 150 -1.36 2.49 -22.94
CA THR A 150 -2.42 2.55 -21.89
C THR A 150 -2.04 3.49 -20.74
N GLY A 151 -0.77 3.94 -20.69
CA GLY A 151 -0.28 4.80 -19.62
C GLY A 151 -0.27 4.12 -18.24
N ILE A 152 -0.32 2.77 -18.20
CA ILE A 152 -0.34 1.99 -16.97
C ILE A 152 1.06 1.47 -16.67
N PHE A 153 1.49 1.72 -15.45
CA PHE A 153 2.79 1.30 -14.91
C PHE A 153 2.59 0.55 -13.60
N SER A 154 3.61 -0.16 -13.15
CA SER A 154 3.53 -0.90 -11.89
C SER A 154 3.65 -0.01 -10.66
N ARG A 155 4.23 1.17 -10.81
CA ARG A 155 4.51 2.10 -9.72
C ARG A 155 4.21 3.53 -10.14
N SER A 156 3.77 4.33 -9.18
CA SER A 156 3.58 5.77 -9.38
C SER A 156 3.93 6.57 -8.13
N PHE A 157 4.33 7.82 -8.34
CA PHE A 157 4.33 8.86 -7.33
C PHE A 157 2.99 9.60 -7.45
N ARG A 158 2.23 9.65 -6.38
CA ARG A 158 0.87 10.21 -6.35
C ARG A 158 0.73 11.34 -5.33
N LEU A 159 -0.18 12.26 -5.61
CA LEU A 159 -0.46 13.39 -4.73
C LEU A 159 -0.89 12.96 -3.32
N SER A 160 -1.67 11.90 -3.19
CA SER A 160 -2.10 11.38 -1.88
C SER A 160 -0.94 10.97 -0.98
N GLU A 161 0.19 10.52 -1.54
CA GLU A 161 1.40 10.30 -0.75
C GLU A 161 1.94 11.62 -0.16
N ALA A 162 1.93 12.72 -0.94
CA ALA A 162 2.35 14.02 -0.42
C ALA A 162 1.46 14.47 0.75
N TYR A 163 0.14 14.29 0.65
CA TYR A 163 -0.79 14.56 1.76
C TYR A 163 -0.41 13.76 3.00
N LEU A 164 -0.18 12.47 2.87
CA LEU A 164 0.15 11.59 3.99
C LEU A 164 1.54 11.88 4.59
N ASN A 165 2.54 12.19 3.75
CA ASN A 165 3.86 12.61 4.23
C ASN A 165 3.77 13.92 5.02
N PHE A 166 2.97 14.89 4.55
CA PHE A 166 2.71 16.13 5.26
C PHE A 166 2.00 15.89 6.59
N CYS A 167 0.92 15.09 6.56
CA CYS A 167 0.13 14.81 7.77
C CYS A 167 0.98 14.13 8.84
N GLU A 168 1.76 13.13 8.49
CA GLU A 168 2.60 12.40 9.43
C GLU A 168 3.70 13.31 10.01
N ALA A 169 4.41 14.04 9.16
CA ALA A 169 5.45 14.96 9.60
C ALA A 169 4.91 16.01 10.58
N ASN A 170 3.75 16.61 10.26
CA ASN A 170 3.13 17.60 11.14
C ASN A 170 2.53 16.99 12.42
N ALA A 171 2.05 15.76 12.40
CA ALA A 171 1.62 15.08 13.62
C ALA A 171 2.81 14.79 14.55
N MET A 172 3.98 14.46 14.00
CA MET A 172 5.20 14.30 14.78
C MET A 172 5.69 15.63 15.37
N LEU A 173 5.59 16.73 14.61
CA LEU A 173 5.86 18.08 15.13
C LEU A 173 4.87 18.49 16.23
N ASN A 174 3.60 18.09 16.09
CA ASN A 174 2.59 18.31 17.12
C ASN A 174 2.95 17.58 18.42
N LYS A 175 3.37 16.33 18.32
CA LYS A 175 3.86 15.54 19.46
C LYS A 175 5.08 16.21 20.13
N ALA A 176 5.90 16.90 19.34
CA ALA A 176 7.03 17.68 19.84
C ALA A 176 6.64 19.06 20.41
N GLY A 177 5.34 19.41 20.48
CA GLY A 177 4.81 20.60 21.10
C GLY A 177 4.31 21.70 20.15
N ASN A 178 4.33 21.47 18.82
CA ASN A 178 3.78 22.42 17.85
C ASN A 178 2.30 22.15 17.56
N ALA A 179 1.41 22.71 18.35
CA ALA A 179 -0.04 22.51 18.22
C ALA A 179 -0.60 22.92 16.85
N ASN A 180 -0.05 23.97 16.22
CA ASN A 180 -0.49 24.40 14.89
C ASN A 180 -0.21 23.34 13.83
N ALA A 181 0.90 22.60 13.95
CA ALA A 181 1.21 21.50 13.05
C ALA A 181 0.16 20.38 13.14
N GLY A 182 -0.31 20.04 14.33
CA GLY A 182 -1.38 19.07 14.53
C GLY A 182 -2.70 19.49 13.85
N THR A 183 -3.07 20.75 13.98
CA THR A 183 -4.26 21.30 13.33
C THR A 183 -4.17 21.20 11.81
N GLU A 184 -3.03 21.53 11.22
CA GLU A 184 -2.82 21.42 9.76
C GLU A 184 -2.76 19.97 9.28
N ALA A 185 -2.14 19.08 10.07
CA ALA A 185 -2.15 17.65 9.77
C ALA A 185 -3.58 17.11 9.68
N LEU A 186 -4.41 17.40 10.69
CA LEU A 186 -5.79 16.94 10.73
C LEU A 186 -6.65 17.55 9.61
N ARG A 187 -6.44 18.83 9.32
CA ARG A 187 -7.14 19.51 8.23
C ARG A 187 -6.88 18.84 6.86
N LEU A 188 -5.61 18.61 6.50
CA LEU A 188 -5.27 17.96 5.22
C LEU A 188 -5.65 16.47 5.21
N LEU A 189 -5.61 15.80 6.34
CA LEU A 189 -6.10 14.43 6.45
C LEU A 189 -7.60 14.35 6.18
N ASN A 190 -8.40 15.24 6.76
CA ASN A 190 -9.81 15.33 6.50
C ASN A 190 -10.09 15.70 5.03
N GLU A 191 -9.33 16.63 4.46
CA GLU A 191 -9.42 16.96 3.05
C GLU A 191 -9.22 15.71 2.16
N LEU A 192 -8.14 14.93 2.36
CA LEU A 192 -7.92 13.67 1.64
C LEU A 192 -9.13 12.73 1.79
N ARG A 193 -9.67 12.61 2.99
CA ARG A 193 -10.79 11.72 3.30
C ARG A 193 -12.08 12.15 2.59
N THR A 194 -12.33 13.43 2.36
CA THR A 194 -13.52 13.85 1.58
C THR A 194 -13.55 13.28 0.16
N TYR A 195 -12.40 12.93 -0.39
CA TYR A 195 -12.26 12.27 -1.69
C TYR A 195 -12.33 10.73 -1.62
N ARG A 196 -12.34 10.16 -0.42
CA ARG A 196 -12.33 8.70 -0.17
C ARG A 196 -13.62 8.19 0.43
N PHE A 197 -14.52 9.09 0.83
CA PHE A 197 -15.77 8.78 1.51
C PHE A 197 -16.98 9.36 0.76
N PRO A 198 -18.22 8.90 1.05
CA PRO A 198 -19.44 9.49 0.53
C PRO A 198 -19.56 10.98 0.88
N SER A 199 -20.52 11.66 0.23
CA SER A 199 -20.69 13.12 0.39
C SER A 199 -21.16 13.55 1.78
N ASP A 200 -21.66 12.63 2.58
CA ASP A 200 -22.07 12.83 3.98
C ASP A 200 -20.96 12.53 5.00
N TYR A 201 -19.71 12.39 4.53
CA TYR A 201 -18.56 12.18 5.40
C TYR A 201 -18.48 13.25 6.48
N GLN A 202 -18.30 12.80 7.72
CA GLN A 202 -18.08 13.67 8.86
C GLN A 202 -16.57 13.74 9.16
N GLU A 203 -16.04 14.95 9.21
CA GLU A 203 -14.64 15.19 9.53
C GLU A 203 -14.27 14.62 10.90
N LYS A 204 -13.07 14.11 11.01
CA LYS A 204 -12.52 13.66 12.29
C LYS A 204 -12.03 14.84 13.09
N ASN A 205 -12.24 14.77 14.39
CA ASN A 205 -11.69 15.70 15.37
C ASN A 205 -10.83 14.89 16.35
N ILE A 206 -9.52 15.03 16.27
CA ILE A 206 -8.54 14.30 17.06
C ILE A 206 -7.60 15.33 17.67
N SER A 207 -7.58 15.42 18.99
CA SER A 207 -6.76 16.39 19.72
C SER A 207 -5.52 15.78 20.36
N ASP A 208 -5.56 14.48 20.66
CA ASP A 208 -4.41 13.76 21.21
C ASP A 208 -3.37 13.48 20.11
N PRO A 209 -2.09 13.88 20.32
CA PRO A 209 -1.05 13.71 19.30
C PRO A 209 -0.75 12.24 18.96
N ASP A 210 -0.79 11.33 19.91
CA ASP A 210 -0.50 9.91 19.68
C ASP A 210 -1.65 9.22 18.97
N GLU A 211 -2.88 9.60 19.29
CA GLU A 211 -4.06 9.17 18.54
C GLU A 211 -4.02 9.66 17.10
N LEU A 212 -3.65 10.92 16.87
CA LEU A 212 -3.51 11.49 15.53
C LEU A 212 -2.47 10.77 14.70
N ILE A 213 -1.29 10.47 15.26
CA ILE A 213 -0.22 9.71 14.61
C ILE A 213 -0.74 8.33 14.23
N THR A 214 -1.36 7.62 15.16
CA THR A 214 -1.92 6.28 14.92
C THR A 214 -2.94 6.30 13.80
N PHE A 215 -3.85 7.27 13.82
CA PHE A 215 -4.88 7.43 12.82
C PHE A 215 -4.30 7.72 11.42
N ILE A 216 -3.24 8.55 11.34
CA ILE A 216 -2.53 8.84 10.09
C ILE A 216 -1.83 7.57 9.57
N HIS A 217 -1.21 6.77 10.43
CA HIS A 217 -0.57 5.52 10.04
C HIS A 217 -1.57 4.52 9.44
N ASP A 218 -2.76 4.41 10.05
CA ASP A 218 -3.83 3.55 9.54
C ASP A 218 -4.39 4.08 8.21
N GLU A 219 -4.55 5.38 8.09
CA GLU A 219 -4.98 6.02 6.84
C GLU A 219 -3.95 5.80 5.74
N ARG A 220 -2.65 5.96 6.04
CA ARG A 220 -1.56 5.68 5.13
C ARG A 220 -1.54 4.23 4.66
N ARG A 221 -1.78 3.29 5.55
CA ARG A 221 -1.88 1.87 5.21
C ARG A 221 -3.02 1.60 4.22
N ARG A 222 -4.22 2.17 4.46
CA ARG A 222 -5.37 2.02 3.56
C ARG A 222 -5.14 2.69 2.21
N GLU A 223 -4.59 3.90 2.22
CA GLU A 223 -4.38 4.70 1.00
C GLU A 223 -3.28 4.12 0.12
N LEU A 224 -2.14 3.73 0.69
CA LEU A 224 -0.96 3.28 -0.04
C LEU A 224 -0.78 1.76 -0.04
N CYS A 225 -1.84 0.99 0.24
CA CYS A 225 -1.78 -0.46 0.15
C CYS A 225 -1.42 -0.88 -1.28
N PHE A 226 -0.62 -1.94 -1.43
CA PHE A 226 -0.09 -2.47 -2.70
C PHE A 226 0.80 -1.50 -3.50
N GLU A 227 1.38 -0.47 -2.85
CA GLU A 227 2.28 0.50 -3.48
C GLU A 227 3.69 0.48 -2.86
N ASP A 228 4.11 -0.63 -2.30
CA ASP A 228 5.45 -0.92 -1.74
C ASP A 228 5.85 -0.07 -0.51
N HIS A 229 4.90 0.64 0.12
CA HIS A 229 5.20 1.48 1.29
C HIS A 229 5.23 0.70 2.60
N ARG A 230 4.35 -0.31 2.77
CA ARG A 230 4.06 -0.94 4.07
C ARG A 230 5.30 -1.47 4.79
N TRP A 231 6.20 -2.14 4.07
CA TRP A 231 7.41 -2.72 4.67
C TRP A 231 8.32 -1.66 5.28
N PHE A 232 8.55 -0.57 4.54
CA PHE A 232 9.38 0.53 5.00
C PHE A 232 8.71 1.31 6.14
N ASP A 233 7.40 1.49 6.08
CA ASP A 233 6.62 2.12 7.13
C ASP A 233 6.71 1.30 8.44
N LEU A 234 6.51 -0.01 8.38
CA LEU A 234 6.65 -0.87 9.56
C LEU A 234 8.05 -0.80 10.19
N ARG A 235 9.09 -0.76 9.37
CA ARG A 235 10.46 -0.64 9.88
C ARG A 235 10.68 0.67 10.64
N ARG A 236 10.21 1.79 10.12
CA ARG A 236 10.37 3.10 10.77
C ARG A 236 9.39 3.35 11.92
N TRP A 237 8.30 2.57 12.00
CA TRP A 237 7.33 2.64 13.09
C TRP A 237 7.59 1.62 14.22
N GLY A 238 8.83 1.17 14.34
CA GLY A 238 9.28 0.33 15.45
C GLY A 238 9.20 -1.16 15.22
N MET A 239 9.15 -1.62 13.95
CA MET A 239 9.24 -3.04 13.60
C MET A 239 8.29 -3.94 14.42
N LYS A 240 7.02 -3.54 14.48
CA LYS A 240 5.98 -4.21 15.27
C LYS A 240 5.76 -5.64 14.81
N GLU A 241 5.21 -6.49 15.69
CA GLU A 241 4.78 -7.83 15.34
C GLU A 241 3.78 -7.82 14.17
N ILE A 242 3.95 -8.76 13.24
CA ILE A 242 3.03 -8.99 12.11
C ILE A 242 2.64 -10.47 12.08
N LYS A 243 1.35 -10.72 11.93
CA LYS A 243 0.80 -12.06 11.69
C LYS A 243 0.30 -12.17 10.27
N HIS A 244 0.70 -13.23 9.58
CA HIS A 244 0.22 -13.58 8.26
C HIS A 244 -0.38 -14.96 8.25
N THR A 245 -1.50 -15.06 7.55
CA THR A 245 -2.21 -16.31 7.32
C THR A 245 -1.76 -16.90 5.99
N TRP A 246 -1.41 -18.17 5.99
CA TRP A 246 -1.16 -18.97 4.82
C TRP A 246 -2.21 -20.07 4.70
N PHE A 247 -2.74 -20.25 3.50
CA PHE A 247 -3.74 -21.27 3.20
C PHE A 247 -3.07 -22.31 2.28
N PRO A 248 -2.56 -23.42 2.83
CA PRO A 248 -1.97 -24.49 2.00
C PRO A 248 -3.02 -25.18 1.13
N ASP A 249 -4.26 -25.24 1.58
CA ASP A 249 -5.43 -25.77 0.89
C ASP A 249 -6.71 -25.03 1.33
N ALA A 250 -7.90 -25.48 0.89
CA ALA A 250 -9.18 -24.86 1.19
C ALA A 250 -9.60 -24.95 2.66
N THR A 251 -9.07 -25.92 3.39
CA THR A 251 -9.50 -26.28 4.75
C THR A 251 -8.46 -25.99 5.83
N SER A 252 -7.21 -25.80 5.42
CA SER A 252 -6.09 -25.63 6.34
C SER A 252 -5.65 -24.16 6.42
N THR A 253 -5.35 -23.73 7.63
CA THR A 253 -4.84 -22.40 7.90
C THR A 253 -3.57 -22.49 8.73
N ILE A 254 -2.51 -21.85 8.27
CA ILE A 254 -1.23 -21.77 8.97
C ILE A 254 -0.91 -20.31 9.24
N PHE A 255 -0.52 -19.98 10.46
CA PHE A 255 -0.12 -18.65 10.87
C PHE A 255 1.40 -18.53 10.95
N TYR A 256 1.92 -17.50 10.34
CA TYR A 256 3.32 -17.10 10.47
C TYR A 256 3.39 -15.75 11.17
N THR A 257 4.23 -15.67 12.19
CA THR A 257 4.44 -14.44 12.94
C THR A 257 5.84 -13.93 12.71
N LEU A 258 5.96 -12.69 12.26
CA LEU A 258 7.19 -11.92 12.35
C LEU A 258 7.14 -11.18 13.69
N GLN A 259 8.03 -11.50 14.60
CA GLN A 259 8.05 -10.92 15.94
C GLN A 259 8.43 -9.44 15.90
N GLU A 260 8.11 -8.71 16.95
CA GLU A 260 8.62 -7.35 17.11
C GLU A 260 10.15 -7.35 17.10
N ASN A 261 10.75 -6.41 16.36
CA ASN A 261 12.21 -6.30 16.16
C ASN A 261 12.89 -7.56 15.58
N ASP A 262 12.13 -8.40 14.89
CA ASP A 262 12.66 -9.62 14.27
C ASP A 262 13.78 -9.30 13.26
N PRO A 263 14.91 -10.05 13.24
CA PRO A 263 15.94 -9.87 12.22
C PRO A 263 15.43 -9.93 10.79
N GLY A 264 14.33 -10.63 10.53
CA GLY A 264 13.69 -10.70 9.22
C GLY A 264 13.17 -9.37 8.68
N TYR A 265 13.08 -8.32 9.50
CA TYR A 265 12.82 -6.96 9.03
C TYR A 265 13.95 -6.38 8.18
N THR A 266 15.16 -6.94 8.28
CA THR A 266 16.28 -6.59 7.41
C THR A 266 16.57 -7.76 6.48
N LEU A 267 16.49 -7.50 5.17
CA LEU A 267 16.77 -8.53 4.18
C LEU A 267 18.24 -8.97 4.26
N PRO A 268 18.53 -10.26 4.09
CA PRO A 268 19.92 -10.73 4.01
C PRO A 268 20.58 -10.17 2.74
N LEU A 269 21.89 -9.94 2.83
CA LEU A 269 22.69 -9.64 1.64
C LEU A 269 22.70 -10.88 0.74
N PRO A 270 22.55 -10.71 -0.59
CA PRO A 270 22.64 -11.83 -1.52
C PRO A 270 24.00 -12.55 -1.41
N PRO A 271 24.03 -13.88 -1.51
CA PRO A 271 25.28 -14.65 -1.46
C PRO A 271 26.32 -14.14 -2.45
N ASP A 272 25.91 -13.87 -3.68
CA ASP A 272 26.81 -13.37 -4.74
C ASP A 272 27.49 -12.05 -4.36
N ALA A 273 26.78 -11.16 -3.65
CA ALA A 273 27.36 -9.90 -3.19
C ALA A 273 28.46 -10.13 -2.12
N LEU A 274 28.25 -11.10 -1.23
CA LEU A 274 29.23 -11.48 -0.21
C LEU A 274 30.44 -12.17 -0.83
N GLU A 275 30.25 -13.00 -1.84
CA GLU A 275 31.34 -13.67 -2.57
C GLU A 275 32.22 -12.67 -3.35
N LEU A 276 31.58 -11.65 -3.95
CA LEU A 276 32.30 -10.61 -4.72
C LEU A 276 33.01 -9.58 -3.84
N ASN A 277 32.59 -9.43 -2.59
CA ASN A 277 33.20 -8.48 -1.67
C ASN A 277 33.30 -9.06 -0.25
N ASN A 278 34.48 -9.60 0.08
CA ASN A 278 34.79 -10.23 1.37
C ASN A 278 34.85 -9.24 2.56
N LEU A 279 34.70 -7.96 2.32
CA LEU A 279 34.58 -6.94 3.37
C LEU A 279 33.13 -6.74 3.84
N LEU A 280 32.16 -7.34 3.15
CA LEU A 280 30.77 -7.28 3.55
C LEU A 280 30.48 -8.30 4.64
N GLU A 281 29.84 -7.84 5.70
CA GLU A 281 29.30 -8.70 6.74
C GLU A 281 27.80 -8.93 6.51
N GLN A 282 27.34 -10.17 6.72
CA GLN A 282 25.93 -10.50 6.59
C GLN A 282 25.10 -9.82 7.69
N ASN A 283 23.92 -9.34 7.31
CA ASN A 283 22.91 -8.89 8.27
C ASN A 283 22.53 -10.04 9.23
N PRO A 284 22.07 -9.74 10.46
CA PRO A 284 21.50 -10.76 11.33
C PRO A 284 20.42 -11.55 10.60
N LEU A 285 20.58 -12.86 10.54
CA LEU A 285 19.64 -13.73 9.84
C LEU A 285 18.47 -14.10 10.74
N ALA A 286 17.29 -14.06 10.18
CA ALA A 286 16.11 -14.62 10.82
C ALA A 286 16.23 -16.16 10.95
N PRO A 287 15.63 -16.77 11.99
CA PRO A 287 15.55 -18.22 12.09
C PRO A 287 14.94 -18.84 10.82
N SER A 288 15.54 -19.93 10.35
CA SER A 288 15.06 -20.67 9.18
C SER A 288 15.16 -22.17 9.46
N PRO A 289 14.16 -22.99 9.14
CA PRO A 289 12.85 -22.58 8.65
C PRO A 289 11.99 -21.93 9.75
N ARG A 290 11.10 -21.04 9.35
CA ARG A 290 10.05 -20.56 10.25
C ARG A 290 8.92 -21.58 10.27
N ASN A 291 8.61 -22.08 11.44
CA ASN A 291 7.49 -23.00 11.61
C ASN A 291 6.19 -22.21 11.74
N GLY A 292 5.23 -22.47 10.86
CA GLY A 292 3.87 -21.99 11.03
C GLY A 292 3.17 -22.74 12.18
N SER A 293 2.27 -22.07 12.86
CA SER A 293 1.38 -22.69 13.85
C SER A 293 0.02 -23.02 13.21
N LEU A 294 -0.46 -24.24 13.43
CA LEU A 294 -1.86 -24.60 13.15
C LEU A 294 -2.74 -24.06 14.26
N THR A 295 -3.93 -23.61 13.94
CA THR A 295 -5.00 -23.35 14.93
C THR A 295 -5.81 -24.59 15.19
#